data_7949477988a19fc20a19100fe14b61dc
#
_entry.id   7949477988a19fc20a19100fe14b61dc
#
_cell.length_a   1.000
_cell.length_b   1.000
_cell.length_c   1.000
_cell.angle_alpha   90.00
_cell.angle_beta   90.00
_cell.angle_gamma   90.00
#
_symmetry.space_group_name_H-M   'P 1'
#
loop_
_entity.id
_entity.type
_entity.pdbx_description
1 polymer ?
#
loop_
_entity_poly.entity_id
_entity_poly.type
_entity_poly.pdbx_seq_one_letter_code
_entity_poly.pdbx_strand_id
1 'polypeptide(L)'
;MRGLYTKIILSKFRIKGMSKKSEQLDKEDKIRYEEENTDDVTMEFSAVPKADLSDQEKLSVCEDKLQRALADYQNLDRRNNIEASQKILKKTNQLMLGFIGIYEDFLRAKDALVNDNSNTEGLDAVIKNMENLLSENNIKQIEAIGEIFNPKLHEAVSTVEDNSLDDGTITQEVAKGYISSHEVIKPSKVIVSKKNEVSNEK
;
A
#
# COMPACT_ATOMS: atom_id res chain seq x y z
N MET A 1 0.18 20.80 -35.59
CA MET A 1 -1.23 20.37 -35.46
C MET A 1 -1.47 19.61 -34.13
N ARG A 2 -1.07 20.16 -32.99
CA ARG A 2 -1.27 19.56 -31.66
C ARG A 2 -2.16 20.38 -30.70
N GLY A 3 -2.79 21.47 -31.23
CA GLY A 3 -3.56 22.42 -30.40
C GLY A 3 -5.10 22.32 -30.50
N LEU A 4 -5.65 21.46 -31.33
CA LEU A 4 -7.08 21.39 -31.58
C LEU A 4 -7.83 20.29 -30.85
N TYR A 5 -7.15 19.28 -30.32
CA TYR A 5 -7.81 18.17 -29.61
C TYR A 5 -8.13 18.45 -28.13
N THR A 6 -7.46 19.40 -27.52
CA THR A 6 -7.70 19.75 -26.11
C THR A 6 -8.92 20.65 -25.90
N LYS A 7 -9.40 21.34 -26.93
CA LYS A 7 -10.56 22.24 -26.82
C LYS A 7 -11.93 21.57 -26.97
N ILE A 8 -11.97 20.36 -27.50
CA ILE A 8 -13.26 19.65 -27.76
C ILE A 8 -13.71 18.80 -26.55
N ILE A 9 -12.80 18.39 -25.68
CA ILE A 9 -13.14 17.58 -24.49
C ILE A 9 -13.69 18.44 -23.36
N LEU A 10 -13.32 19.71 -23.26
CA LEU A 10 -13.76 20.62 -22.19
C LEU A 10 -15.14 21.25 -22.40
N SER A 11 -15.75 21.09 -23.58
CA SER A 11 -17.06 21.70 -23.87
C SER A 11 -18.27 20.81 -23.57
N LYS A 12 -18.10 19.54 -23.25
CA LYS A 12 -19.20 18.58 -23.02
C LYS A 12 -19.51 18.24 -21.55
N PHE A 13 -18.71 18.72 -20.59
CA PHE A 13 -19.02 18.51 -19.17
C PHE A 13 -19.21 19.84 -18.43
N ARG A 14 -20.23 20.59 -18.82
CA ARG A 14 -20.72 21.70 -18.00
C ARG A 14 -21.80 21.16 -17.06
N ILE A 15 -21.39 20.50 -15.97
CA ILE A 15 -22.29 20.19 -14.86
C ILE A 15 -22.47 21.49 -14.06
N LYS A 16 -23.67 22.06 -14.22
CA LYS A 16 -24.16 23.23 -13.50
C LYS A 16 -24.40 22.79 -12.06
N GLY A 17 -23.57 23.22 -11.12
CA GLY A 17 -23.87 23.04 -9.69
C GLY A 17 -22.73 22.56 -8.77
N MET A 18 -21.46 22.83 -9.05
CA MET A 18 -20.42 22.65 -8.04
C MET A 18 -20.19 23.95 -7.27
N SER A 19 -20.49 23.86 -6.00
CA SER A 19 -20.39 24.90 -4.97
C SER A 19 -18.96 25.45 -4.87
N LYS A 20 -18.85 26.76 -4.53
CA LYS A 20 -17.60 27.49 -4.24
C LYS A 20 -16.67 26.84 -3.20
N LYS A 21 -17.11 25.74 -2.58
CA LYS A 21 -16.36 24.96 -1.59
C LYS A 21 -15.29 24.03 -2.20
N SER A 22 -15.43 23.64 -3.49
CA SER A 22 -14.44 22.81 -4.18
C SER A 22 -13.23 23.59 -4.69
N GLU A 23 -13.42 24.87 -5.02
CA GLU A 23 -12.30 25.73 -5.46
C GLU A 23 -11.35 26.14 -4.30
N GLN A 24 -11.84 26.12 -3.06
CA GLN A 24 -10.99 26.36 -1.89
C GLN A 24 -10.17 25.14 -1.51
N LEU A 25 -10.75 23.94 -1.61
CA LEU A 25 -10.03 22.66 -1.35
C LEU A 25 -8.87 22.45 -2.32
N ASP A 26 -9.08 22.74 -3.62
CA ASP A 26 -8.01 22.62 -4.63
C ASP A 26 -6.86 23.64 -4.43
N LYS A 27 -7.12 24.76 -3.78
CA LYS A 27 -6.09 25.77 -3.45
C LYS A 27 -5.30 25.41 -2.19
N GLU A 28 -5.96 24.86 -1.18
CA GLU A 28 -5.31 24.40 0.05
C GLU A 28 -4.43 23.18 -0.20
N ASP A 29 -4.87 22.23 -1.01
CA ASP A 29 -4.05 21.08 -1.43
C ASP A 29 -2.85 21.52 -2.28
N LYS A 30 -3.00 22.48 -3.17
CA LYS A 30 -1.90 22.97 -4.00
C LYS A 30 -0.82 23.72 -3.18
N ILE A 31 -1.23 24.46 -2.18
CA ILE A 31 -0.32 25.15 -1.25
C ILE A 31 0.42 24.12 -0.38
N ARG A 32 -0.25 23.03 0.02
CA ARG A 32 0.36 21.97 0.83
C ARG A 32 1.41 21.15 0.08
N TYR A 33 1.27 21.00 -1.24
CA TYR A 33 2.28 20.33 -2.09
C TYR A 33 3.50 21.22 -2.34
N GLU A 34 3.38 22.54 -2.22
CA GLU A 34 4.50 23.48 -2.41
C GLU A 34 5.33 23.65 -1.13
N GLU A 35 4.76 23.46 0.08
CA GLU A 35 5.47 23.58 1.35
C GLU A 35 6.23 22.32 1.80
N GLU A 36 5.85 21.10 1.34
CA GLU A 36 6.55 19.87 1.70
C GLU A 36 7.78 19.55 0.81
N ASN A 37 8.04 20.30 -0.25
CA ASN A 37 9.15 20.05 -1.18
C ASN A 37 10.25 21.14 -1.16
N THR A 38 10.28 21.97 -0.14
CA THR A 38 11.44 22.83 0.10
C THR A 38 12.43 22.18 1.07
N ASP A 39 12.80 20.91 0.82
CA ASP A 39 14.09 20.45 1.26
C ASP A 39 15.12 21.19 0.40
N ASP A 40 15.70 22.17 1.04
CA ASP A 40 16.75 23.06 0.68
C ASP A 40 17.87 22.35 -0.07
N VAL A 41 17.68 22.14 -1.39
CA VAL A 41 18.80 21.89 -2.29
C VAL A 41 19.44 23.23 -2.53
N THR A 42 20.10 23.75 -1.52
CA THR A 42 21.14 24.75 -1.70
C THR A 42 22.22 24.08 -2.55
N MET A 43 22.04 24.14 -3.87
CA MET A 43 23.18 23.97 -4.75
C MET A 43 24.13 25.12 -4.41
N GLU A 44 25.11 24.83 -3.54
CA GLU A 44 26.27 25.68 -3.41
C GLU A 44 26.91 25.75 -4.82
N PHE A 45 26.56 26.80 -5.51
CA PHE A 45 27.25 27.22 -6.72
C PHE A 45 28.63 27.65 -6.27
N SER A 46 29.53 26.66 -6.05
CA SER A 46 30.93 26.93 -5.77
C SER A 46 31.45 27.79 -6.91
N ALA A 47 31.74 29.04 -6.57
CA ALA A 47 32.30 30.00 -7.47
C ALA A 47 33.52 29.37 -8.17
N VAL A 48 33.40 29.13 -9.48
CA VAL A 48 34.51 28.69 -10.31
C VAL A 48 35.59 29.75 -10.20
N PRO A 49 36.83 29.42 -9.79
CA PRO A 49 37.92 30.39 -9.78
C PRO A 49 38.07 30.96 -11.21
N LYS A 50 38.09 32.28 -11.32
CA LYS A 50 38.37 33.00 -12.58
C LYS A 50 39.86 32.83 -12.91
N ALA A 51 40.28 31.63 -13.27
CA ALA A 51 41.54 31.39 -13.98
C ALA A 51 41.19 31.42 -15.47
N ASP A 52 42.06 32.04 -16.28
CA ASP A 52 41.93 32.10 -17.75
C ASP A 52 42.07 30.69 -18.36
N LEU A 53 41.01 29.90 -18.24
CA LEU A 53 40.85 28.61 -18.89
C LEU A 53 40.66 28.87 -20.38
N SER A 54 41.32 28.11 -21.22
CA SER A 54 41.07 28.12 -22.67
C SER A 54 39.64 27.77 -22.99
N ASP A 55 39.10 28.21 -24.10
CA ASP A 55 37.70 27.95 -24.46
C ASP A 55 37.41 26.44 -24.58
N GLN A 56 38.43 25.63 -24.91
CA GLN A 56 38.31 24.16 -24.90
C GLN A 56 38.16 23.58 -23.49
N GLU A 57 38.87 24.10 -22.51
CA GLU A 57 38.72 23.66 -21.12
C GLU A 57 37.37 24.05 -20.54
N LYS A 58 36.87 25.25 -20.89
CA LYS A 58 35.50 25.67 -20.49
C LYS A 58 34.43 24.75 -21.10
N LEU A 59 34.60 24.33 -22.35
CA LEU A 59 33.69 23.42 -23.03
C LEU A 59 33.68 22.05 -22.35
N SER A 60 34.86 21.47 -22.10
CA SER A 60 35.01 20.19 -21.41
C SER A 60 34.34 20.19 -20.03
N VAL A 61 34.57 21.26 -19.23
CA VAL A 61 33.90 21.40 -17.91
C VAL A 61 32.38 21.52 -18.05
N CYS A 62 31.88 22.17 -19.10
CA CYS A 62 30.44 22.28 -19.35
C CYS A 62 29.83 20.93 -19.76
N GLU A 63 30.53 20.17 -20.62
CA GLU A 63 30.12 18.82 -21.02
C GLU A 63 30.09 17.86 -19.82
N ASP A 64 31.10 17.88 -18.96
CA ASP A 64 31.12 17.08 -17.73
C ASP A 64 29.95 17.42 -16.79
N LYS A 65 29.65 18.71 -16.60
CA LYS A 65 28.52 19.14 -15.82
C LYS A 65 27.18 18.67 -16.41
N LEU A 66 27.05 18.76 -17.74
CA LEU A 66 25.86 18.31 -18.44
C LEU A 66 25.66 16.78 -18.27
N GLN A 67 26.74 16.00 -18.42
CA GLN A 67 26.70 14.55 -18.26
C GLN A 67 26.27 14.18 -16.81
N ARG A 68 26.84 14.85 -15.82
CA ARG A 68 26.43 14.65 -14.40
C ARG A 68 24.96 15.01 -14.18
N ALA A 69 24.52 16.18 -14.65
CA ALA A 69 23.15 16.61 -14.53
C ALA A 69 22.17 15.64 -15.21
N LEU A 70 22.53 15.08 -16.37
CA LEU A 70 21.73 14.07 -17.05
C LEU A 70 21.67 12.76 -16.25
N ALA A 71 22.79 12.32 -15.68
CA ALA A 71 22.84 11.14 -14.83
C ALA A 71 21.99 11.33 -13.55
N ASP A 72 22.10 12.48 -12.92
CA ASP A 72 21.31 12.83 -11.73
C ASP A 72 19.82 12.90 -12.06
N TYR A 73 19.44 13.51 -13.19
CA TYR A 73 18.06 13.54 -13.65
C TYR A 73 17.50 12.13 -13.90
N GLN A 74 18.25 11.26 -14.56
CA GLN A 74 17.82 9.88 -14.81
C GLN A 74 17.65 9.09 -13.51
N ASN A 75 18.55 9.28 -12.55
CA ASN A 75 18.45 8.67 -11.23
C ASN A 75 17.22 9.18 -10.46
N LEU A 76 16.98 10.49 -10.49
CA LEU A 76 15.82 11.11 -9.87
C LEU A 76 14.51 10.62 -10.51
N ASP A 77 14.43 10.59 -11.84
CA ASP A 77 13.25 10.11 -12.55
C ASP A 77 12.93 8.65 -12.18
N ARG A 78 13.96 7.78 -12.19
CA ARG A 78 13.78 6.38 -11.77
C ARG A 78 13.30 6.28 -10.32
N ARG A 79 13.88 7.05 -9.42
CA ARG A 79 13.51 7.07 -8.01
C ARG A 79 12.07 7.56 -7.83
N ASN A 80 11.68 8.64 -8.50
CA ASN A 80 10.33 9.18 -8.45
C ASN A 80 9.28 8.17 -8.93
N ASN A 81 9.57 7.44 -10.01
CA ASN A 81 8.67 6.43 -10.54
C ASN A 81 8.48 5.26 -9.57
N ILE A 82 9.55 4.83 -8.89
CA ILE A 82 9.49 3.79 -7.85
C ILE A 82 8.69 4.29 -6.65
N GLU A 83 8.99 5.49 -6.15
CA GLU A 83 8.29 6.08 -5.00
C GLU A 83 6.80 6.31 -5.28
N ALA A 84 6.46 6.78 -6.49
CA ALA A 84 5.08 6.94 -6.91
C ALA A 84 4.32 5.60 -6.90
N SER A 85 4.92 4.56 -7.48
CA SER A 85 4.35 3.21 -7.50
C SER A 85 4.14 2.67 -6.08
N GLN A 86 5.11 2.85 -5.20
CA GLN A 86 5.01 2.44 -3.80
C GLN A 86 3.94 3.21 -3.03
N LYS A 87 3.81 4.53 -3.28
CA LYS A 87 2.75 5.35 -2.67
C LYS A 87 1.36 4.88 -3.11
N ILE A 88 1.18 4.58 -4.39
CA ILE A 88 -0.07 4.05 -4.92
C ILE A 88 -0.39 2.72 -4.25
N LEU A 89 0.56 1.79 -4.22
CA LEU A 89 0.37 0.47 -3.60
C LEU A 89 -0.04 0.59 -2.12
N LYS A 90 0.67 1.41 -1.34
CA LYS A 90 0.33 1.65 0.07
C LYS A 90 -1.07 2.20 0.25
N LYS A 91 -1.48 3.16 -0.60
CA LYS A 91 -2.84 3.73 -0.54
C LYS A 91 -3.90 2.70 -0.92
N THR A 92 -3.64 1.89 -1.93
CA THR A 92 -4.54 0.79 -2.32
C THR A 92 -4.68 -0.23 -1.19
N ASN A 93 -3.56 -0.67 -0.60
CA ASN A 93 -3.59 -1.62 0.53
C ASN A 93 -4.34 -1.05 1.74
N GLN A 94 -4.20 0.24 2.03
CA GLN A 94 -4.94 0.90 3.11
C GLN A 94 -6.46 0.92 2.84
N LEU A 95 -6.88 1.17 1.60
CA LEU A 95 -8.29 1.09 1.21
C LEU A 95 -8.82 -0.34 1.31
N MET A 96 -8.04 -1.32 0.83
CA MET A 96 -8.40 -2.73 0.90
C MET A 96 -8.50 -3.24 2.34
N LEU A 97 -7.65 -2.76 3.25
CA LEU A 97 -7.76 -3.07 4.68
C LEU A 97 -9.10 -2.59 5.26
N GLY A 98 -9.54 -1.38 4.91
CA GLY A 98 -10.86 -0.88 5.30
C GLY A 98 -12.01 -1.71 4.71
N PHE A 99 -11.89 -2.11 3.44
CA PHE A 99 -12.86 -2.96 2.77
C PHE A 99 -12.96 -4.36 3.41
N ILE A 100 -11.81 -4.97 3.74
CA ILE A 100 -11.74 -6.24 4.47
C ILE A 100 -12.47 -6.13 5.82
N GLY A 101 -12.31 -5.03 6.55
CA GLY A 101 -13.04 -4.80 7.80
C GLY A 101 -14.56 -4.85 7.61
N ILE A 102 -15.08 -4.19 6.58
CA ILE A 102 -16.52 -4.21 6.24
C ILE A 102 -16.94 -5.63 5.85
N TYR A 103 -16.13 -6.33 5.04
CA TYR A 103 -16.40 -7.72 4.65
C TYR A 103 -16.50 -8.65 5.87
N GLU A 104 -15.60 -8.52 6.85
CA GLU A 104 -15.64 -9.30 8.10
C GLU A 104 -16.88 -8.97 8.95
N ASP A 105 -17.33 -7.71 8.93
CA ASP A 105 -18.59 -7.31 9.60
C ASP A 105 -19.80 -7.99 8.96
N PHE A 106 -19.83 -8.09 7.63
CA PHE A 106 -20.86 -8.82 6.92
C PHE A 106 -20.86 -10.32 7.22
N LEU A 107 -19.68 -10.94 7.34
CA LEU A 107 -19.56 -12.34 7.75
C LEU A 107 -20.13 -12.55 9.16
N ARG A 108 -19.77 -11.68 10.12
CA ARG A 108 -20.34 -11.74 11.49
C ARG A 108 -21.85 -11.54 11.51
N ALA A 109 -22.35 -10.61 10.70
CA ALA A 109 -23.81 -10.40 10.60
C ALA A 109 -24.52 -11.64 10.03
N LYS A 110 -23.91 -12.30 9.03
CA LYS A 110 -24.42 -13.57 8.49
C LYS A 110 -24.49 -14.64 9.57
N ASP A 111 -23.41 -14.85 10.33
CA ASP A 111 -23.36 -15.85 11.39
C ASP A 111 -24.43 -15.60 12.46
N ALA A 112 -24.68 -14.34 12.82
CA ALA A 112 -25.75 -13.97 13.75
C ALA A 112 -27.14 -14.31 13.19
N LEU A 113 -27.40 -14.00 11.91
CA LEU A 113 -28.67 -14.30 11.24
C LEU A 113 -28.91 -15.81 11.09
N VAL A 114 -27.87 -16.59 10.81
CA VAL A 114 -27.92 -18.05 10.74
C VAL A 114 -28.31 -18.62 12.11
N ASN A 115 -27.73 -18.11 13.20
CA ASN A 115 -28.06 -18.53 14.55
C ASN A 115 -29.53 -18.23 14.91
N ASP A 116 -30.09 -17.15 14.35
CA ASP A 116 -31.50 -16.77 14.52
C ASP A 116 -32.47 -17.49 13.56
N ASN A 117 -31.97 -18.44 12.76
CA ASN A 117 -32.73 -19.11 11.68
C ASN A 117 -33.39 -18.14 10.68
N SER A 118 -32.80 -16.97 10.47
CA SER A 118 -33.25 -15.95 9.54
C SER A 118 -32.73 -16.21 8.12
N ASN A 119 -33.45 -15.67 7.11
CA ASN A 119 -33.01 -15.80 5.72
C ASN A 119 -31.76 -14.97 5.45
N THR A 120 -30.69 -15.61 4.94
CA THR A 120 -29.41 -15.00 4.62
C THR A 120 -29.14 -14.83 3.12
N GLU A 121 -30.06 -15.26 2.25
CA GLU A 121 -29.86 -15.33 0.80
C GLU A 121 -29.40 -13.97 0.18
N GLY A 122 -30.03 -12.87 0.60
CA GLY A 122 -29.62 -11.53 0.15
C GLY A 122 -28.23 -11.14 0.63
N LEU A 123 -27.86 -11.53 1.85
CA LEU A 123 -26.56 -11.25 2.44
C LEU A 123 -25.47 -12.10 1.78
N ASP A 124 -25.77 -13.35 1.46
CA ASP A 124 -24.85 -14.25 0.75
C ASP A 124 -24.48 -13.68 -0.63
N ALA A 125 -25.44 -13.09 -1.34
CA ALA A 125 -25.18 -12.43 -2.62
C ALA A 125 -24.23 -11.24 -2.46
N VAL A 126 -24.37 -10.43 -1.42
CA VAL A 126 -23.48 -9.29 -1.13
C VAL A 126 -22.08 -9.79 -0.79
N ILE A 127 -21.97 -10.77 0.11
CA ILE A 127 -20.70 -11.38 0.52
C ILE A 127 -19.97 -11.92 -0.70
N LYS A 128 -20.64 -12.66 -1.58
CA LYS A 128 -20.06 -13.18 -2.82
C LYS A 128 -19.52 -12.08 -3.76
N ASN A 129 -20.23 -10.96 -3.87
CA ASN A 129 -19.75 -9.82 -4.65
C ASN A 129 -18.49 -9.22 -4.03
N MET A 130 -18.39 -9.16 -2.71
CA MET A 130 -17.21 -8.67 -1.99
C MET A 130 -16.02 -9.63 -2.18
N GLU A 131 -16.24 -10.94 -2.15
CA GLU A 131 -15.21 -11.96 -2.45
C GLU A 131 -14.67 -11.84 -3.88
N ASN A 132 -15.57 -11.63 -4.85
CA ASN A 132 -15.16 -11.40 -6.24
C ASN A 132 -14.26 -10.17 -6.34
N LEU A 133 -14.62 -9.07 -5.69
CA LEU A 133 -13.84 -7.84 -5.68
C LEU A 133 -12.46 -8.03 -5.03
N LEU A 134 -12.37 -8.79 -3.94
CA LEU A 134 -11.08 -9.16 -3.34
C LEU A 134 -10.23 -9.99 -4.31
N SER A 135 -10.85 -10.97 -4.98
CA SER A 135 -10.17 -11.82 -5.96
C SER A 135 -9.67 -11.05 -7.18
N GLU A 136 -10.46 -10.11 -7.71
CA GLU A 136 -10.07 -9.22 -8.83
C GLU A 136 -8.85 -8.35 -8.47
N ASN A 137 -8.72 -7.97 -7.20
CA ASN A 137 -7.57 -7.23 -6.69
C ASN A 137 -6.41 -8.14 -6.22
N ASN A 138 -6.45 -9.43 -6.54
CA ASN A 138 -5.46 -10.44 -6.13
C ASN A 138 -5.27 -10.54 -4.62
N ILE A 139 -6.31 -10.28 -3.84
CA ILE A 139 -6.31 -10.43 -2.40
C ILE A 139 -6.84 -11.81 -2.06
N LYS A 140 -6.05 -12.58 -1.30
CA LYS A 140 -6.40 -13.93 -0.85
C LYS A 140 -6.34 -14.00 0.66
N GLN A 141 -7.17 -14.87 1.22
CA GLN A 141 -7.07 -15.22 2.63
C GLN A 141 -5.81 -16.05 2.86
N ILE A 142 -5.16 -15.86 4.00
CA ILE A 142 -4.03 -16.67 4.46
C ILE A 142 -4.62 -17.93 5.11
N GLU A 143 -4.24 -19.11 4.63
CA GLU A 143 -4.58 -20.38 5.27
C GLU A 143 -3.55 -20.63 6.36
N ALA A 144 -3.95 -20.40 7.62
CA ALA A 144 -3.04 -20.46 8.75
C ALA A 144 -3.15 -21.76 9.57
N ILE A 145 -4.34 -22.38 9.64
CA ILE A 145 -4.60 -23.54 10.50
C ILE A 145 -3.78 -24.76 10.04
N GLY A 146 -3.01 -25.35 10.96
CA GLY A 146 -2.14 -26.51 10.70
C GLY A 146 -0.77 -26.15 10.13
N GLU A 147 -0.54 -24.90 9.76
CA GLU A 147 0.77 -24.44 9.27
C GLU A 147 1.70 -24.07 10.45
N ILE A 148 3.00 -24.04 10.16
CA ILE A 148 4.00 -23.57 11.12
C ILE A 148 3.93 -22.04 11.18
N PHE A 149 4.02 -21.48 12.38
CA PHE A 149 4.00 -20.04 12.60
C PHE A 149 5.10 -19.31 11.83
N ASN A 150 4.68 -18.33 11.04
CA ASN A 150 5.57 -17.45 10.28
C ASN A 150 5.33 -16.00 10.70
N PRO A 151 6.31 -15.31 11.33
CA PRO A 151 6.15 -13.92 11.77
C PRO A 151 5.82 -12.92 10.67
N LYS A 152 6.06 -13.26 9.40
CA LYS A 152 5.71 -12.39 8.27
C LYS A 152 4.24 -12.45 7.89
N LEU A 153 3.56 -13.56 8.16
CA LEU A 153 2.18 -13.83 7.77
C LEU A 153 1.22 -13.83 8.95
N HIS A 154 1.73 -14.20 10.14
CA HIS A 154 0.92 -14.51 11.31
C HIS A 154 1.32 -13.65 12.50
N GLU A 155 0.32 -13.30 13.32
CA GLU A 155 0.46 -12.63 14.61
C GLU A 155 0.01 -13.60 15.71
N ALA A 156 0.94 -14.13 16.52
CA ALA A 156 0.59 -15.01 17.63
C ALA A 156 -0.03 -14.18 18.76
N VAL A 157 -1.27 -14.46 19.10
CA VAL A 157 -1.99 -13.79 20.19
C VAL A 157 -1.97 -14.59 21.49
N SER A 158 -1.81 -15.92 21.40
CA SER A 158 -1.71 -16.81 22.54
C SER A 158 -0.99 -18.10 22.17
N THR A 159 -0.56 -18.86 23.20
CA THR A 159 -0.02 -20.20 23.04
C THR A 159 -0.88 -21.19 23.82
N VAL A 160 -1.01 -22.41 23.29
CA VAL A 160 -1.70 -23.54 23.93
C VAL A 160 -0.72 -24.69 24.07
N GLU A 161 -0.70 -25.33 25.22
CA GLU A 161 0.06 -26.54 25.43
C GLU A 161 -0.59 -27.72 24.71
N ASP A 162 0.03 -28.21 23.66
CA ASP A 162 -0.44 -29.37 22.90
C ASP A 162 0.77 -30.24 22.51
N ASN A 163 0.88 -31.38 23.17
CA ASN A 163 1.97 -32.33 22.90
C ASN A 163 1.71 -33.23 21.69
N SER A 164 0.54 -33.15 21.07
CA SER A 164 0.17 -33.93 19.87
C SER A 164 0.67 -33.26 18.58
N LEU A 165 0.94 -31.95 18.62
CA LEU A 165 1.40 -31.15 17.49
C LEU A 165 2.87 -30.75 17.66
N ASP A 166 3.49 -30.40 16.55
CA ASP A 166 4.85 -29.85 16.59
C ASP A 166 4.86 -28.45 17.19
N ASP A 167 5.94 -28.10 17.87
CA ASP A 167 6.11 -26.78 18.49
C ASP A 167 6.02 -25.69 17.42
N GLY A 168 5.22 -24.66 17.70
CA GLY A 168 4.98 -23.59 16.74
C GLY A 168 3.93 -23.87 15.68
N THR A 169 3.18 -24.98 15.75
CA THR A 169 2.07 -25.24 14.82
C THR A 169 0.85 -24.39 15.21
N ILE A 170 0.18 -23.82 14.23
CA ILE A 170 -1.02 -23.00 14.42
C ILE A 170 -2.22 -23.92 14.67
N THR A 171 -2.76 -23.85 15.88
CA THR A 171 -3.89 -24.67 16.33
C THR A 171 -5.23 -24.04 16.00
N GLN A 172 -5.31 -22.71 16.06
CA GLN A 172 -6.54 -21.96 15.84
C GLN A 172 -6.25 -20.58 15.21
N GLU A 173 -7.10 -20.16 14.30
CA GLU A 173 -7.14 -18.82 13.75
C GLU A 173 -8.23 -17.99 14.46
N VAL A 174 -7.82 -16.94 15.18
CA VAL A 174 -8.71 -16.03 15.91
C VAL A 174 -9.29 -14.97 14.99
N ALA A 175 -8.46 -14.48 14.05
CA ALA A 175 -8.87 -13.55 13.04
C ALA A 175 -8.15 -13.86 11.71
N LYS A 176 -8.91 -13.79 10.63
CA LYS A 176 -8.43 -14.09 9.28
C LYS A 176 -7.38 -13.09 8.83
N GLY A 177 -6.33 -13.59 8.18
CA GLY A 177 -5.32 -12.80 7.52
C GLY A 177 -5.56 -12.68 6.02
N TYR A 178 -5.01 -11.63 5.41
CA TYR A 178 -5.17 -11.36 3.98
C TYR A 178 -3.85 -10.90 3.38
N ILE A 179 -3.54 -11.48 2.22
CA ILE A 179 -2.32 -11.18 1.46
C ILE A 179 -2.71 -10.68 0.06
N SER A 180 -2.09 -9.61 -0.39
CA SER A 180 -2.07 -9.22 -1.80
C SER A 180 -0.91 -9.91 -2.50
N SER A 181 -0.81 -9.85 -3.81
CA SER A 181 0.16 -10.58 -4.64
C SER A 181 1.57 -10.69 -4.06
N HIS A 182 2.05 -9.73 -3.27
CA HIS A 182 3.41 -9.68 -2.72
C HIS A 182 3.50 -9.10 -1.30
N GLU A 183 2.42 -8.60 -0.73
CA GLU A 183 2.44 -7.89 0.55
C GLU A 183 1.29 -8.35 1.44
N VAL A 184 1.58 -8.57 2.73
CA VAL A 184 0.55 -8.86 3.72
C VAL A 184 -0.21 -7.58 4.02
N ILE A 185 -1.52 -7.60 3.76
CA ILE A 185 -2.42 -6.49 4.06
C ILE A 185 -2.83 -6.53 5.54
N LYS A 186 -3.13 -7.75 6.02
CA LYS A 186 -3.52 -8.03 7.40
C LYS A 186 -2.98 -9.40 7.81
N PRO A 187 -2.16 -9.51 8.86
CA PRO A 187 -1.69 -10.81 9.34
C PRO A 187 -2.85 -11.61 9.96
N SER A 188 -2.79 -12.94 9.87
CA SER A 188 -3.71 -13.82 10.60
C SER A 188 -3.38 -13.79 12.08
N LYS A 189 -4.37 -13.56 12.94
CA LYS A 189 -4.19 -13.69 14.39
C LYS A 189 -4.42 -15.15 14.79
N VAL A 190 -3.39 -15.76 15.37
CA VAL A 190 -3.35 -17.20 15.57
C VAL A 190 -2.98 -17.58 16.99
N ILE A 191 -3.40 -18.78 17.38
CA ILE A 191 -2.95 -19.47 18.59
C ILE A 191 -1.99 -20.56 18.18
N VAL A 192 -0.84 -20.64 18.83
CA VAL A 192 0.28 -21.53 18.44
C VAL A 192 0.44 -22.62 19.51
N SER A 193 0.74 -23.84 19.06
CA SER A 193 1.10 -24.94 19.97
C SER A 193 2.46 -24.69 20.61
N LYS A 194 2.57 -25.05 21.89
CA LYS A 194 3.84 -25.13 22.60
C LYS A 194 3.96 -26.50 23.25
N LYS A 195 5.04 -27.23 22.96
CA LYS A 195 5.35 -28.48 23.66
C LYS A 195 5.77 -28.20 25.09
N ASN A 196 5.16 -28.89 26.05
CA ASN A 196 5.67 -28.94 27.40
C ASN A 196 6.96 -29.78 27.41
N GLU A 197 8.12 -29.13 27.56
CA GLU A 197 9.33 -29.85 27.96
C GLU A 197 9.11 -30.33 29.43
N VAL A 198 8.71 -31.58 29.56
CA VAL A 198 8.79 -32.24 30.88
C VAL A 198 10.25 -32.21 31.22
N SER A 199 10.63 -31.28 32.09
CA SER A 199 11.96 -31.24 32.70
C SER A 199 12.19 -32.56 33.45
N ASN A 200 12.87 -33.48 32.78
CA ASN A 200 13.46 -34.64 33.46
C ASN A 200 14.65 -34.13 34.30
N GLU A 201 14.35 -33.48 35.42
CA GLU A 201 15.33 -33.38 36.51
C GLU A 201 15.50 -34.78 37.12
N LYS A 202 16.62 -35.39 36.78
CA LYS A 202 17.18 -36.52 37.54
C LYS A 202 18.29 -36.01 38.46
#